data_0f920a5ddf92aa855bf52942e43e3f84
#
_entry.id   0f920a5ddf92aa855bf52942e43e3f84
#
_cell.length_a   1.000
_cell.length_b   1.000
_cell.length_c   1.000
_cell.angle_alpha   90.00
_cell.angle_beta   90.00
_cell.angle_gamma   90.00
#
_symmetry.space_group_name_H-M   'P 1'
#
loop_
_entity.id
_entity.type
_entity.pdbx_description
1 polymer ?
#
loop_
_entity_poly.entity_id
_entity_poly.type
_entity_poly.pdbx_seq_one_letter_code
_entity_poly.pdbx_strand_id
1 'polypeptide(L)'
;MNWKFILEKTPYNMQKKIAEQAKQCRKRQKLTQEELSKRAGVSLGSLKRFEQTGEIALASLLKIAYTLDCLDDFSEVFSRKEYTSIEEIINEQN
;
A
#
# COMPACT_ATOMS: atom_id res chain seq x y z
N MET A 1 1.78 -22.52 -11.44
CA MET A 1 1.76 -21.45 -10.45
C MET A 1 1.40 -22.00 -9.07
N ASN A 2 2.08 -21.53 -8.05
CA ASN A 2 1.80 -21.98 -6.69
C ASN A 2 0.64 -21.17 -6.09
N TRP A 3 -0.56 -21.73 -6.14
CA TRP A 3 -1.75 -21.08 -5.62
C TRP A 3 -1.67 -20.82 -4.10
N LYS A 4 -0.93 -21.68 -3.39
CA LYS A 4 -0.73 -21.54 -1.96
C LYS A 4 0.00 -20.23 -1.62
N PHE A 5 0.96 -19.86 -2.44
CA PHE A 5 1.66 -18.59 -2.30
C PHE A 5 0.71 -17.40 -2.41
N ILE A 6 -0.24 -17.47 -3.34
CA ILE A 6 -1.21 -16.39 -3.55
C ILE A 6 -2.13 -16.22 -2.36
N LEU A 7 -2.50 -17.32 -1.70
CA LEU A 7 -3.44 -17.29 -0.57
C LEU A 7 -2.77 -16.96 0.77
N GLU A 8 -1.47 -17.11 0.88
CA GLU A 8 -0.78 -16.82 2.14
C GLU A 8 -0.67 -15.33 2.40
N LYS A 9 -1.08 -14.91 3.59
CA LYS A 9 -1.01 -13.53 4.04
C LYS A 9 0.24 -13.31 4.87
N THR A 10 1.38 -13.24 4.21
CA THR A 10 2.66 -12.96 4.85
C THR A 10 3.08 -11.52 4.62
N PRO A 11 3.98 -10.98 5.43
CA PRO A 11 4.52 -9.63 5.17
C PRO A 11 5.08 -9.49 3.75
N TYR A 12 5.83 -10.48 3.30
CA TYR A 12 6.41 -10.47 1.97
C TYR A 12 5.33 -10.40 0.87
N ASN A 13 4.31 -11.25 0.98
CA ASN A 13 3.24 -11.28 0.00
C ASN A 13 2.42 -9.99 0.01
N MET A 14 2.24 -9.39 1.17
CA MET A 14 1.55 -8.10 1.29
C MET A 14 2.36 -6.99 0.63
N GLN A 15 3.66 -6.96 0.83
CA GLN A 15 4.54 -5.98 0.17
C GLN A 15 4.44 -6.11 -1.35
N LYS A 16 4.50 -7.33 -1.87
CA LYS A 16 4.40 -7.57 -3.31
C LYS A 16 3.03 -7.16 -3.85
N LYS A 17 1.98 -7.44 -3.09
CA LYS A 17 0.63 -7.06 -3.48
C LYS A 17 0.48 -5.53 -3.57
N ILE A 18 0.95 -4.82 -2.55
CA ILE A 18 0.89 -3.36 -2.53
C ILE A 18 1.68 -2.78 -3.71
N ALA A 19 2.88 -3.30 -3.96
CA ALA A 19 3.71 -2.85 -5.06
C ALA A 19 3.02 -3.06 -6.41
N GLU A 20 2.40 -4.22 -6.61
CA GLU A 20 1.71 -4.52 -7.86
C GLU A 20 0.48 -3.62 -8.05
N GLN A 21 -0.28 -3.39 -6.99
CA GLN A 21 -1.44 -2.51 -7.05
C GLN A 21 -1.03 -1.07 -7.35
N ALA A 22 0.06 -0.59 -6.74
CA ALA A 22 0.58 0.74 -7.00
C ALA A 22 1.04 0.88 -8.45
N LYS A 23 1.72 -0.14 -8.97
CA LYS A 23 2.16 -0.16 -10.36
C LYS A 23 0.98 -0.10 -11.33
N GLN A 24 -0.06 -0.89 -11.07
CA GLN A 24 -1.27 -0.87 -11.90
C GLN A 24 -1.96 0.49 -11.85
N CYS A 25 -2.03 1.10 -10.66
CA CYS A 25 -2.60 2.44 -10.50
C CYS A 25 -1.82 3.47 -11.32
N ARG A 26 -0.48 3.41 -11.26
CA ARG A 26 0.37 4.28 -12.07
C ARG A 26 0.08 4.13 -13.57
N LYS A 27 0.00 2.87 -14.02
CA LYS A 27 -0.24 2.57 -15.44
C LYS A 27 -1.62 3.04 -15.90
N ARG A 28 -2.63 2.87 -15.07
CA ARG A 28 -3.98 3.36 -15.41
C ARG A 28 -4.00 4.87 -15.58
N GLN A 29 -3.17 5.58 -14.85
CA GLN A 29 -3.04 7.03 -14.98
C GLN A 29 -2.05 7.44 -16.08
N LYS A 30 -1.51 6.47 -16.81
CA LYS A 30 -0.61 6.69 -17.94
C LYS A 30 0.66 7.44 -17.54
N LEU A 31 1.16 7.18 -16.34
CA LEU A 31 2.40 7.76 -15.86
C LEU A 31 3.55 6.79 -16.04
N THR A 32 4.68 7.30 -16.51
CA THR A 32 5.93 6.54 -16.49
C THR A 32 6.49 6.53 -15.06
N GLN A 33 7.41 5.61 -14.79
CA GLN A 33 8.10 5.62 -13.50
C GLN A 33 8.82 6.94 -13.27
N GLU A 34 9.42 7.49 -14.30
CA GLU A 34 10.14 8.76 -14.18
C GLU A 34 9.19 9.92 -13.85
N GLU A 35 8.03 9.96 -14.49
CA GLU A 35 7.04 10.99 -14.20
C GLU A 35 6.52 10.87 -12.78
N LEU A 36 6.20 9.66 -12.34
CA LEU A 36 5.72 9.47 -10.98
C LEU A 36 6.79 9.83 -9.94
N SER A 37 8.03 9.40 -10.17
CA SER A 37 9.12 9.71 -9.23
C SER A 37 9.30 11.23 -9.07
N LYS A 38 9.25 11.96 -10.15
CA LYS A 38 9.37 13.42 -10.10
C LYS A 38 8.22 14.06 -9.35
N ARG A 39 6.99 13.68 -9.68
CA ARG A 39 5.80 14.26 -9.05
C ARG A 39 5.71 13.92 -7.57
N ALA A 40 6.10 12.71 -7.20
CA ALA A 40 6.04 12.26 -5.82
C ALA A 40 7.21 12.73 -4.96
N GLY A 41 8.29 13.20 -5.59
CA GLY A 41 9.50 13.54 -4.84
C GLY A 41 10.21 12.33 -4.28
N VAL A 42 10.14 11.20 -5.00
CA VAL A 42 10.78 9.94 -4.62
C VAL A 42 11.78 9.60 -5.72
N SER A 43 12.96 9.12 -5.36
CA SER A 43 13.96 8.81 -6.38
C SER A 43 13.47 7.70 -7.32
N LEU A 44 13.91 7.78 -8.58
CA LEU A 44 13.55 6.79 -9.57
C LEU A 44 14.01 5.39 -9.15
N GLY A 45 15.21 5.29 -8.56
CA GLY A 45 15.73 4.03 -8.07
C GLY A 45 14.86 3.43 -6.99
N SER A 46 14.38 4.25 -6.05
CA SER A 46 13.46 3.80 -4.99
C SER A 46 12.15 3.30 -5.56
N LEU A 47 11.58 4.02 -6.53
CA LEU A 47 10.34 3.60 -7.17
C LEU A 47 10.50 2.30 -7.92
N LYS A 48 11.56 2.17 -8.71
CA LYS A 48 11.84 0.94 -9.44
C LYS A 48 12.01 -0.25 -8.50
N ARG A 49 12.76 -0.07 -7.41
CA ARG A 49 12.97 -1.12 -6.43
C ARG A 49 11.65 -1.52 -5.78
N PHE A 50 10.83 -0.54 -5.41
CA PHE A 50 9.53 -0.81 -4.83
C PHE A 50 8.64 -1.63 -5.76
N GLU A 51 8.50 -1.23 -7.00
CA GLU A 51 7.65 -1.95 -7.96
C GLU A 51 8.16 -3.36 -8.22
N GLN A 52 9.46 -3.58 -8.07
CA GLN A 52 10.09 -4.87 -8.32
C GLN A 52 10.08 -5.78 -7.09
N THR A 53 10.34 -5.24 -5.91
CA THR A 53 10.56 -6.03 -4.70
C THR A 53 9.52 -5.81 -3.60
N GLY A 54 8.79 -4.73 -3.65
CA GLY A 54 7.88 -4.34 -2.58
C GLY A 54 8.55 -3.58 -1.45
N GLU A 55 9.85 -3.34 -1.53
CA GLU A 55 10.60 -2.65 -0.48
C GLU A 55 10.61 -1.14 -0.70
N ILE A 56 10.19 -0.39 0.31
CA ILE A 56 10.18 1.06 0.28
C ILE A 56 9.99 1.59 1.70
N ALA A 57 10.51 2.77 1.97
CA ALA A 57 10.23 3.47 3.22
C ALA A 57 8.77 3.92 3.24
N LEU A 58 8.13 3.86 4.40
CA LEU A 58 6.73 4.26 4.53
C LEU A 58 6.49 5.69 4.05
N ALA A 59 7.38 6.62 4.41
CA ALA A 59 7.24 8.01 3.98
C ALA A 59 7.19 8.14 2.46
N SER A 60 8.03 7.39 1.76
CA SER A 60 8.06 7.40 0.29
C SER A 60 6.81 6.76 -0.30
N LEU A 61 6.34 5.67 0.30
CA LEU A 61 5.11 5.02 -0.14
C LEU A 61 3.91 5.96 -0.04
N LEU A 62 3.82 6.71 1.05
CA LEU A 62 2.72 7.67 1.24
C LEU A 62 2.79 8.82 0.24
N LYS A 63 3.99 9.27 -0.13
CA LYS A 63 4.16 10.28 -1.17
C LYS A 63 3.69 9.77 -2.53
N ILE A 64 4.00 8.53 -2.84
CA ILE A 64 3.54 7.88 -4.07
C ILE A 64 2.01 7.78 -4.06
N ALA A 65 1.43 7.31 -2.96
CA ALA A 65 -0.01 7.18 -2.83
C ALA A 65 -0.71 8.53 -2.98
N TYR A 66 -0.15 9.57 -2.37
CA TYR A 66 -0.70 10.92 -2.48
C TYR A 66 -0.71 11.39 -3.94
N THR A 67 0.38 11.17 -4.65
CA THR A 67 0.52 11.57 -6.05
C THR A 67 -0.46 10.82 -6.95
N LEU A 68 -0.72 9.56 -6.63
CA LEU A 68 -1.67 8.73 -7.39
C LEU A 68 -3.13 8.92 -6.92
N ASP A 69 -3.37 9.82 -5.98
CA ASP A 69 -4.69 10.08 -5.41
C ASP A 69 -5.26 8.85 -4.68
N CYS A 70 -4.40 8.12 -4.02
CA CYS A 70 -4.74 6.90 -3.28
C CYS A 70 -4.36 6.97 -1.80
N LEU A 71 -4.03 8.16 -1.29
CA LEU A 71 -3.56 8.28 0.10
C LEU A 71 -4.61 7.81 1.10
N ASP A 72 -5.87 8.05 0.81
CA ASP A 72 -6.96 7.69 1.70
C ASP A 72 -7.07 6.19 1.95
N ASP A 73 -6.51 5.38 1.05
CA ASP A 73 -6.47 3.93 1.24
C ASP A 73 -5.71 3.52 2.51
N PHE A 74 -4.83 4.40 3.00
CA PHE A 74 -4.00 4.11 4.17
C PHE A 74 -4.62 4.61 5.48
N SER A 75 -5.75 5.31 5.40
CA SER A 75 -6.35 5.93 6.59
C SER A 75 -6.82 4.91 7.63
N GLU A 76 -7.07 3.68 7.22
CA GLU A 76 -7.58 2.63 8.11
C GLU A 76 -6.54 1.60 8.52
N VAL A 77 -5.27 1.83 8.21
CA VAL A 77 -4.20 0.94 8.64
C VAL A 77 -4.14 0.94 10.17
N PHE A 78 -4.17 -0.25 10.75
CA PHE A 78 -4.18 -0.47 12.21
C PHE A 78 -5.41 0.09 12.94
N SER A 79 -6.47 0.43 12.21
CA SER A 79 -7.67 0.96 12.83
C SER A 79 -8.67 -0.12 13.25
N ARG A 80 -8.43 -1.37 12.85
CA ARG A 80 -9.32 -2.47 13.15
C ARG A 80 -9.39 -2.71 14.66
N LYS A 81 -10.60 -2.85 15.17
CA LYS A 81 -10.84 -3.18 16.57
C LYS A 81 -11.40 -4.59 16.68
N GLU A 82 -10.99 -5.29 17.73
CA GLU A 82 -11.52 -6.59 18.03
C GLU A 82 -12.40 -6.48 19.27
N TYR A 83 -13.63 -6.98 19.16
CA TYR A 83 -14.59 -6.97 20.25
C TYR A 83 -14.73 -8.39 20.80
N THR A 84 -14.47 -8.54 22.09
CA THR A 84 -14.59 -9.83 22.78
C THR A 84 -15.95 -9.98 23.46
N SER A 85 -16.71 -8.90 23.61
CA SER A 85 -18.03 -8.95 24.24
C SER A 85 -18.90 -7.79 23.74
N ILE A 86 -20.21 -7.97 23.94
CA ILE A 86 -21.19 -6.93 23.61
C ILE A 86 -20.95 -5.68 24.47
N GLU A 87 -20.52 -5.86 25.72
CA GLU A 87 -20.23 -4.75 26.62
C GLU A 87 -19.13 -3.84 26.08
N GLU A 88 -18.08 -4.43 25.53
CA GLU A 88 -17.00 -3.66 24.92
C GLU A 88 -17.52 -2.82 23.75
N ILE A 89 -18.38 -3.40 22.92
CA ILE A 89 -18.97 -2.71 21.79
C ILE A 89 -19.81 -1.51 22.27
N ILE A 90 -20.62 -1.73 23.30
CA ILE A 90 -21.47 -0.68 23.87
C ILE A 90 -20.63 0.43 24.47
N ASN A 91 -19.60 0.10 25.23
CA ASN A 91 -18.72 1.08 25.85
C ASN A 91 -18.00 1.95 24.84
N GLU A 92 -17.62 1.40 23.71
CA GLU A 92 -16.97 2.17 22.65
C GLU A 92 -17.90 3.11 21.92
N GLN A 93 -19.19 2.80 21.88
CA GLN A 93 -20.19 3.65 21.24
C GLN A 93 -20.59 4.83 22.10
N ASN A 94 -20.32 4.76 23.37
CA ASN A 94 -20.63 5.80 24.32
C ASN A 94 -19.45 6.74 24.55
#